data_e1421f6c76d23af1ae26016850bf5d11
#
_entry.id   e1421f6c76d23af1ae26016850bf5d11
#
_cell.length_a   1.000
_cell.length_b   1.000
_cell.length_c   1.000
_cell.angle_alpha   90.00
_cell.angle_beta   90.00
_cell.angle_gamma   90.00
#
_symmetry.space_group_name_H-M   'P 1'
#
loop_
_entity.id
_entity.type
_entity.pdbx_description
1 polymer ?
#
loop_
_entity_poly.entity_id
_entity_poly.type
_entity_poly.pdbx_seq_one_letter_code
_entity_poly.pdbx_strand_id
1 'polypeptide(L)'
;MNGVWSKERAWEWYNSRTWLRGCNFMGSDCANRIDQWQELGFEQRLETANRELALAAETGFNSIRIILEFLVWDKEHDGFMQRLDRYLDTAWKHGISAMIVFGNDCMPPKNEFWKPLQLGEQKYDWGYHGGRKFSQHQQFGGMGYHVMDDPAVFARHEQWVREIISTYKNDPRVIIWDLYNEPGNSHRESVTMPHVRRFFEIAREIAPIQPVTSALWRNIASPDQDEINTFLLENSDIISYHSYGTYEQNIRLIKLLKSHGRPVINTEWLARMTHNTVEQMFPLFYLEKIGCWNWGFVAGLYQTYEPWNGVWQQWEQGGARDVDFKVWFHDLYRFNLHPYDPNEIALIRKYCRLADEDHALGL
;
A
#
# COMPACT_ATOMS: atom_id res chain seq x y z
N MET A 1 -14.10 10.40 16.29
CA MET A 1 -14.11 9.28 17.27
C MET A 1 -13.27 9.60 18.48
N ASN A 2 -13.57 9.00 19.63
CA ASN A 2 -12.67 9.07 20.79
C ASN A 2 -11.42 8.24 20.52
N GLY A 3 -10.26 8.64 21.08
CA GLY A 3 -9.00 7.90 20.97
C GLY A 3 -8.13 8.25 19.75
N VAL A 4 -8.53 9.20 18.91
CA VAL A 4 -7.62 9.78 17.90
C VAL A 4 -6.47 10.48 18.63
N TRP A 5 -5.24 10.27 18.18
CA TRP A 5 -4.08 10.91 18.81
C TRP A 5 -4.17 12.44 18.71
N SER A 6 -3.64 13.14 19.71
CA SER A 6 -3.40 14.58 19.57
C SER A 6 -2.35 14.83 18.45
N LYS A 7 -2.32 16.06 17.96
CA LYS A 7 -1.32 16.44 16.96
C LYS A 7 0.09 16.33 17.52
N GLU A 8 0.26 16.70 18.78
CA GLU A 8 1.56 16.64 19.48
C GLU A 8 2.05 15.19 19.57
N ARG A 9 1.18 14.24 19.99
CA ARG A 9 1.53 12.81 20.03
C ARG A 9 1.88 12.27 18.66
N ALA A 10 1.14 12.67 17.63
CA ALA A 10 1.40 12.22 16.26
C ALA A 10 2.78 12.71 15.76
N TRP A 11 3.13 13.96 16.04
CA TRP A 11 4.44 14.53 15.70
C TRP A 11 5.56 13.95 16.56
N GLU A 12 5.36 13.74 17.85
CA GLU A 12 6.33 13.05 18.71
C GLU A 12 6.65 11.66 18.17
N TRP A 13 5.61 10.89 17.83
CA TRP A 13 5.78 9.58 17.21
C TRP A 13 6.53 9.67 15.88
N TYR A 14 6.17 10.61 15.01
CA TYR A 14 6.78 10.76 13.69
C TYR A 14 8.25 11.17 13.78
N ASN A 15 8.58 12.12 14.63
CA ASN A 15 9.93 12.67 14.79
C ASN A 15 10.87 11.78 15.62
N SER A 16 10.34 10.80 16.35
CA SER A 16 11.16 9.84 17.14
C SER A 16 11.91 8.83 16.29
N ARG A 17 11.79 8.88 14.98
CA ARG A 17 12.41 7.94 14.03
C ARG A 17 12.95 8.63 12.81
N THR A 18 13.89 7.95 12.12
CA THR A 18 14.36 8.42 10.82
C THR A 18 13.23 8.46 9.81
N TRP A 19 13.39 9.26 8.76
CA TRP A 19 12.39 9.39 7.68
C TRP A 19 11.90 8.03 7.19
N LEU A 20 10.58 7.84 7.23
CA LEU A 20 9.94 6.60 6.78
C LEU A 20 9.94 6.54 5.25
N ARG A 21 10.50 5.47 4.71
CA ARG A 21 10.60 5.24 3.27
C ARG A 21 10.57 3.76 2.96
N GLY A 22 9.92 3.42 1.87
CA GLY A 22 9.75 2.02 1.51
C GLY A 22 8.98 1.80 0.22
N CYS A 23 8.42 0.62 0.09
CA CYS A 23 7.60 0.24 -1.06
C CYS A 23 6.36 -0.54 -0.61
N ASN A 24 5.35 -0.55 -1.49
CA ASN A 24 4.30 -1.55 -1.43
C ASN A 24 4.90 -2.87 -1.86
N PHE A 25 4.84 -3.88 -0.99
CA PHE A 25 5.64 -5.08 -1.15
C PHE A 25 4.78 -6.34 -1.29
N MET A 26 5.08 -7.09 -2.32
CA MET A 26 4.66 -8.47 -2.54
C MET A 26 5.79 -9.17 -3.30
N GLY A 27 6.14 -10.40 -2.89
CA GLY A 27 7.23 -11.14 -3.54
C GLY A 27 6.99 -11.31 -5.05
N SER A 28 8.05 -11.18 -5.86
CA SER A 28 7.96 -11.19 -7.32
C SER A 28 7.43 -12.51 -7.90
N ASP A 29 7.46 -13.59 -7.14
CA ASP A 29 6.91 -14.91 -7.49
C ASP A 29 5.45 -15.11 -7.06
N CYS A 30 4.80 -14.08 -6.51
CA CYS A 30 3.37 -14.10 -6.19
C CYS A 30 2.55 -13.56 -7.36
N ALA A 31 1.56 -14.33 -7.82
CA ALA A 31 0.61 -13.86 -8.82
C ALA A 31 -0.43 -12.89 -8.21
N ASN A 32 -0.75 -13.07 -6.94
CA ASN A 32 -1.69 -12.25 -6.18
C ASN A 32 -1.45 -12.39 -4.66
N ARG A 33 -2.30 -11.75 -3.84
CA ARG A 33 -2.17 -11.80 -2.37
C ARG A 33 -2.47 -13.16 -1.77
N ILE A 34 -3.27 -14.01 -2.42
CA ILE A 34 -3.49 -15.40 -1.95
C ILE A 34 -2.16 -16.14 -1.96
N ASP A 35 -1.39 -16.02 -3.04
CA ASP A 35 -0.05 -16.62 -3.15
C ASP A 35 0.88 -16.16 -2.02
N GLN A 36 0.82 -14.90 -1.66
CA GLN A 36 1.66 -14.35 -0.60
C GLN A 36 1.37 -14.97 0.77
N TRP A 37 0.12 -15.34 1.04
CA TRP A 37 -0.31 -15.68 2.39
C TRP A 37 -0.76 -17.13 2.60
N GLN A 38 -1.16 -17.88 1.55
CA GLN A 38 -1.61 -19.26 1.69
C GLN A 38 -0.47 -20.23 2.01
N GLU A 39 -0.82 -21.41 2.54
CA GLU A 39 0.15 -22.46 2.87
C GLU A 39 0.88 -22.99 1.63
N LEU A 40 0.13 -23.17 0.54
CA LEU A 40 0.67 -23.70 -0.71
C LEU A 40 1.78 -22.79 -1.25
N GLY A 41 3.02 -23.31 -1.25
CA GLY A 41 4.19 -22.60 -1.79
C GLY A 41 4.76 -21.50 -0.87
N PHE A 42 4.30 -21.37 0.35
CA PHE A 42 4.73 -20.31 1.27
C PHE A 42 6.24 -20.30 1.52
N GLU A 43 6.86 -21.45 1.74
CA GLU A 43 8.30 -21.52 2.03
C GLU A 43 9.15 -20.93 0.90
N GLN A 44 8.85 -21.29 -0.34
CA GLN A 44 9.53 -20.73 -1.51
C GLN A 44 9.31 -19.23 -1.63
N ARG A 45 8.07 -18.76 -1.41
CA ARG A 45 7.72 -17.33 -1.49
C ARG A 45 8.35 -16.53 -0.37
N LEU A 46 8.49 -17.12 0.81
CA LEU A 46 9.20 -16.49 1.91
C LEU A 46 10.71 -16.36 1.61
N GLU A 47 11.32 -17.34 0.92
CA GLU A 47 12.70 -17.22 0.45
C GLU A 47 12.87 -16.11 -0.57
N THR A 48 11.93 -15.99 -1.52
CA THR A 48 11.92 -14.88 -2.48
C THR A 48 11.75 -13.55 -1.74
N ALA A 49 10.78 -13.45 -0.84
CA ALA A 49 10.57 -12.26 -0.03
C ALA A 49 11.82 -11.91 0.79
N ASN A 50 12.49 -12.87 1.38
CA ASN A 50 13.73 -12.63 2.14
C ASN A 50 14.84 -12.00 1.30
N ARG A 51 15.06 -12.49 0.07
CA ARG A 51 16.05 -11.90 -0.87
C ARG A 51 15.66 -10.47 -1.28
N GLU A 52 14.39 -10.26 -1.55
CA GLU A 52 13.90 -8.97 -2.00
C GLU A 52 13.84 -7.94 -0.86
N LEU A 53 13.57 -8.38 0.38
CA LEU A 53 13.66 -7.54 1.57
C LEU A 53 15.11 -7.16 1.89
N ALA A 54 16.08 -8.08 1.70
CA ALA A 54 17.49 -7.74 1.76
C ALA A 54 17.84 -6.63 0.74
N LEU A 55 17.37 -6.77 -0.50
CA LEU A 55 17.55 -5.77 -1.55
C LEU A 55 16.86 -4.43 -1.20
N ALA A 56 15.69 -4.47 -0.56
CA ALA A 56 15.01 -3.27 -0.10
C ALA A 56 15.83 -2.53 0.98
N ALA A 57 16.40 -3.26 1.94
CA ALA A 57 17.32 -2.71 2.92
C ALA A 57 18.59 -2.13 2.28
N GLU A 58 19.19 -2.83 1.31
CA GLU A 58 20.34 -2.32 0.54
C GLU A 58 20.00 -1.08 -0.29
N THR A 59 18.75 -0.93 -0.71
CA THR A 59 18.24 0.27 -1.40
C THR A 59 18.14 1.46 -0.42
N GLY A 60 18.08 1.17 0.88
CA GLY A 60 17.96 2.15 1.96
C GLY A 60 16.54 2.26 2.52
N PHE A 61 15.63 1.37 2.14
CA PHE A 61 14.27 1.33 2.69
C PHE A 61 14.28 0.78 4.13
N ASN A 62 13.42 1.33 4.97
CA ASN A 62 13.25 0.94 6.37
C ASN A 62 11.86 0.42 6.69
N SER A 63 10.99 0.40 5.71
CA SER A 63 9.63 -0.09 5.88
C SER A 63 9.03 -0.63 4.59
N ILE A 64 8.02 -1.48 4.72
CA ILE A 64 7.18 -1.97 3.64
C ILE A 64 5.71 -1.76 3.97
N ARG A 65 4.87 -1.63 2.95
CA ARG A 65 3.41 -1.66 3.07
C ARG A 65 2.91 -2.96 2.46
N ILE A 66 2.20 -3.76 3.26
CA ILE A 66 1.69 -5.09 2.87
C ILE A 66 0.18 -5.16 3.08
N ILE A 67 -0.52 -5.70 2.08
CA ILE A 67 -1.96 -5.91 2.14
C ILE A 67 -2.24 -7.36 2.51
N LEU A 68 -2.99 -7.56 3.58
CA LEU A 68 -3.39 -8.89 4.02
C LEU A 68 -4.55 -9.43 3.19
N GLU A 69 -4.68 -10.76 3.14
CA GLU A 69 -5.75 -11.42 2.42
C GLU A 69 -6.71 -12.14 3.39
N PHE A 70 -7.91 -11.58 3.54
CA PHE A 70 -8.92 -12.10 4.45
C PHE A 70 -9.28 -13.56 4.16
N LEU A 71 -9.41 -13.94 2.88
CA LEU A 71 -9.78 -15.30 2.51
C LEU A 71 -8.80 -16.34 3.07
N VAL A 72 -7.50 -16.04 3.06
CA VAL A 72 -6.49 -16.97 3.60
C VAL A 72 -6.61 -17.08 5.12
N TRP A 73 -6.81 -15.95 5.81
CA TRP A 73 -7.08 -15.97 7.24
C TRP A 73 -8.36 -16.77 7.57
N ASP A 74 -9.42 -16.59 6.79
CA ASP A 74 -10.69 -17.29 7.00
C ASP A 74 -10.60 -18.81 6.81
N LYS A 75 -9.77 -19.28 5.89
CA LYS A 75 -9.67 -20.70 5.53
C LYS A 75 -8.49 -21.43 6.18
N GLU A 76 -7.42 -20.74 6.49
CA GLU A 76 -6.18 -21.29 7.03
C GLU A 76 -5.73 -20.54 8.30
N HIS A 77 -6.67 -20.25 9.19
CA HIS A 77 -6.53 -19.31 10.32
C HIS A 77 -5.19 -19.45 11.08
N ASP A 78 -4.94 -20.59 11.72
CA ASP A 78 -3.74 -20.80 12.55
C ASP A 78 -2.45 -20.73 11.71
N GLY A 79 -2.50 -21.29 10.52
CA GLY A 79 -1.41 -21.24 9.56
C GLY A 79 -1.12 -19.83 9.09
N PHE A 80 -2.17 -19.05 8.79
CA PHE A 80 -2.03 -17.66 8.39
C PHE A 80 -1.35 -16.81 9.48
N MET A 81 -1.76 -16.94 10.74
CA MET A 81 -1.17 -16.19 11.86
C MET A 81 0.32 -16.52 12.03
N GLN A 82 0.70 -17.80 11.91
CA GLN A 82 2.11 -18.22 11.96
C GLN A 82 2.92 -17.67 10.76
N ARG A 83 2.34 -17.68 9.55
CA ARG A 83 3.00 -17.17 8.35
C ARG A 83 3.17 -15.65 8.41
N LEU A 84 2.18 -14.93 8.90
CA LEU A 84 2.27 -13.48 9.12
C LEU A 84 3.39 -13.15 10.10
N ASP A 85 3.47 -13.86 11.23
CA ASP A 85 4.53 -13.66 12.21
C ASP A 85 5.93 -13.91 11.62
N ARG A 86 6.11 -15.00 10.86
CA ARG A 86 7.35 -15.32 10.16
C ARG A 86 7.71 -14.29 9.09
N TYR A 87 6.71 -13.76 8.42
CA TYR A 87 6.93 -12.71 7.39
C TYR A 87 7.41 -11.41 8.03
N LEU A 88 6.78 -10.99 9.14
CA LEU A 88 7.22 -9.84 9.93
C LEU A 88 8.64 -10.04 10.48
N ASP A 89 8.95 -11.21 10.98
CA ASP A 89 10.31 -11.57 11.42
C ASP A 89 11.34 -11.47 10.29
N THR A 90 10.96 -11.92 9.10
CA THR A 90 11.84 -11.88 7.93
C THR A 90 12.13 -10.44 7.53
N ALA A 91 11.14 -9.58 7.51
CA ALA A 91 11.34 -8.14 7.25
C ALA A 91 12.19 -7.48 8.34
N TRP A 92 11.89 -7.77 9.60
CA TRP A 92 12.58 -7.20 10.75
C TRP A 92 14.06 -7.55 10.81
N LYS A 93 14.46 -8.76 10.41
CA LYS A 93 15.88 -9.17 10.29
C LYS A 93 16.69 -8.30 9.35
N HIS A 94 16.03 -7.66 8.40
CA HIS A 94 16.65 -6.69 7.48
C HIS A 94 16.48 -5.22 7.94
N GLY A 95 15.97 -4.98 9.17
CA GLY A 95 15.71 -3.62 9.67
C GLY A 95 14.48 -2.98 9.04
N ILE A 96 13.56 -3.76 8.48
CA ILE A 96 12.36 -3.31 7.81
C ILE A 96 11.13 -3.58 8.68
N SER A 97 10.37 -2.53 8.99
CA SER A 97 9.07 -2.63 9.66
C SER A 97 7.92 -2.65 8.64
N ALA A 98 6.76 -3.14 9.06
CA ALA A 98 5.61 -3.29 8.18
C ALA A 98 4.48 -2.32 8.51
N MET A 99 3.95 -1.64 7.48
CA MET A 99 2.62 -1.04 7.50
C MET A 99 1.63 -2.11 7.02
N ILE A 100 0.68 -2.45 7.85
CA ILE A 100 -0.31 -3.50 7.56
C ILE A 100 -1.61 -2.89 7.07
N VAL A 101 -2.11 -3.40 5.94
CA VAL A 101 -3.37 -2.98 5.30
C VAL A 101 -4.40 -4.09 5.39
N PHE A 102 -5.63 -3.76 5.76
CA PHE A 102 -6.74 -4.70 5.86
C PHE A 102 -7.72 -4.61 4.67
N GLY A 103 -8.65 -3.68 4.71
CA GLY A 103 -9.66 -3.52 3.66
C GLY A 103 -9.07 -3.02 2.35
N ASN A 104 -9.76 -3.29 1.24
CA ASN A 104 -9.32 -2.84 -0.07
C ASN A 104 -10.48 -2.77 -1.06
N ASP A 105 -10.69 -1.60 -1.65
CA ASP A 105 -11.70 -1.39 -2.67
C ASP A 105 -11.17 -1.42 -4.11
N CYS A 106 -9.86 -1.56 -4.31
CA CYS A 106 -9.29 -1.75 -5.65
C CYS A 106 -9.58 -3.16 -6.15
N MET A 107 -10.85 -3.47 -6.34
CA MET A 107 -11.34 -4.74 -6.82
C MET A 107 -12.33 -4.51 -7.97
N PRO A 108 -12.28 -5.33 -9.03
CA PRO A 108 -13.26 -5.21 -10.09
C PRO A 108 -14.67 -5.52 -9.55
N PRO A 109 -15.69 -4.85 -10.08
CA PRO A 109 -17.06 -5.12 -9.69
C PRO A 109 -17.45 -6.53 -10.08
N LYS A 110 -18.37 -7.14 -9.32
CA LYS A 110 -18.99 -8.42 -9.69
C LYS A 110 -19.70 -8.27 -11.02
N ASN A 111 -19.35 -9.11 -11.98
CA ASN A 111 -19.98 -9.20 -13.30
C ASN A 111 -20.31 -10.65 -13.65
N GLU A 112 -20.81 -10.92 -14.86
CA GLU A 112 -21.18 -12.25 -15.32
C GLU A 112 -20.03 -13.27 -15.39
N PHE A 113 -18.80 -12.79 -15.41
CA PHE A 113 -17.59 -13.62 -15.46
C PHE A 113 -16.95 -13.81 -14.08
N TRP A 114 -17.52 -13.16 -13.07
CA TRP A 114 -16.98 -13.21 -11.72
C TRP A 114 -16.93 -14.66 -11.18
N LYS A 115 -15.81 -14.98 -10.56
CA LYS A 115 -15.63 -16.23 -9.82
C LYS A 115 -15.16 -15.91 -8.40
N PRO A 116 -15.61 -16.67 -7.39
CA PRO A 116 -15.09 -16.53 -6.04
C PRO A 116 -13.58 -16.75 -6.02
N LEU A 117 -12.89 -16.00 -5.20
CA LEU A 117 -11.51 -16.30 -4.84
C LEU A 117 -11.42 -17.68 -4.19
N GLN A 118 -10.37 -18.41 -4.50
CA GLN A 118 -10.12 -19.74 -3.96
C GLN A 118 -8.63 -19.88 -3.61
N LEU A 119 -8.36 -20.63 -2.55
CA LEU A 119 -7.02 -21.10 -2.25
C LEU A 119 -6.57 -22.13 -3.30
N GLY A 120 -5.29 -22.38 -3.33
CA GLY A 120 -4.68 -23.33 -4.26
C GLY A 120 -3.76 -22.65 -5.26
N GLU A 121 -3.46 -23.33 -6.35
CA GLU A 121 -2.58 -22.82 -7.39
C GLU A 121 -3.16 -21.55 -8.03
N GLN A 122 -2.48 -20.43 -7.83
CA GLN A 122 -2.82 -19.16 -8.46
C GLN A 122 -2.20 -19.09 -9.85
N LYS A 123 -2.96 -18.61 -10.80
CA LYS A 123 -2.48 -18.50 -12.17
C LYS A 123 -1.95 -17.13 -12.43
N TYR A 124 -0.79 -17.07 -13.07
CA TYR A 124 -0.33 -15.86 -13.72
C TYR A 124 -1.39 -15.38 -14.69
N ASP A 125 -1.78 -14.13 -14.53
CA ASP A 125 -2.79 -13.52 -15.36
C ASP A 125 -2.28 -12.18 -15.90
N TRP A 126 -1.96 -12.17 -17.18
CA TRP A 126 -1.52 -10.96 -17.85
C TRP A 126 -2.61 -9.90 -17.81
N GLY A 127 -2.34 -8.83 -17.11
CA GLY A 127 -3.29 -7.73 -16.92
C GLY A 127 -4.09 -7.80 -15.63
N TYR A 128 -3.72 -8.64 -14.69
CA TYR A 128 -4.35 -8.69 -13.39
C TYR A 128 -4.23 -7.37 -12.63
N HIS A 129 -3.00 -6.86 -12.45
CA HIS A 129 -2.75 -5.55 -11.84
C HIS A 129 -2.71 -4.47 -12.92
N GLY A 130 -1.89 -4.68 -13.90
CA GLY A 130 -1.68 -3.80 -15.04
C GLY A 130 -1.83 -4.57 -16.33
N GLY A 131 -1.53 -3.94 -17.42
CA GLY A 131 -1.47 -4.60 -18.71
C GLY A 131 -2.57 -4.18 -19.67
N ARG A 132 -2.66 -4.94 -20.72
CA ARG A 132 -3.36 -4.49 -21.91
C ARG A 132 -4.84 -4.79 -21.83
N LYS A 133 -5.65 -3.95 -22.48
CA LYS A 133 -7.12 -4.03 -22.53
C LYS A 133 -7.70 -5.37 -22.97
N PHE A 134 -6.93 -6.19 -23.67
CA PHE A 134 -7.41 -7.48 -24.16
C PHE A 134 -7.17 -8.64 -23.20
N SER A 135 -6.59 -8.38 -22.03
CA SER A 135 -6.57 -9.39 -20.98
C SER A 135 -7.98 -9.62 -20.46
N GLN A 136 -8.49 -10.81 -20.66
CA GLN A 136 -9.83 -11.19 -20.19
C GLN A 136 -9.90 -11.16 -18.68
N HIS A 137 -8.84 -11.55 -18.02
CA HIS A 137 -8.80 -11.73 -16.57
C HIS A 137 -8.75 -10.42 -15.80
N GLN A 138 -8.20 -9.38 -16.38
CA GLN A 138 -8.23 -8.06 -15.79
C GLN A 138 -9.65 -7.54 -15.54
N GLN A 139 -10.58 -7.86 -16.45
CA GLN A 139 -11.98 -7.48 -16.31
C GLN A 139 -12.68 -8.27 -15.22
N PHE A 140 -12.16 -9.44 -14.89
CA PHE A 140 -12.76 -10.38 -13.96
C PHE A 140 -12.04 -10.46 -12.65
N GLY A 141 -10.91 -9.82 -12.60
CA GLY A 141 -9.97 -9.72 -11.52
C GLY A 141 -10.10 -10.91 -10.62
N GLY A 142 -9.17 -11.79 -10.62
CA GLY A 142 -9.19 -12.92 -9.70
C GLY A 142 -9.54 -12.56 -8.26
N MET A 143 -9.78 -11.28 -7.98
CA MET A 143 -10.13 -10.74 -6.67
C MET A 143 -11.64 -10.72 -6.38
N GLY A 144 -12.47 -11.09 -7.34
CA GLY A 144 -13.90 -11.32 -7.10
C GLY A 144 -14.67 -10.08 -6.64
N TYR A 145 -15.77 -10.29 -5.97
CA TYR A 145 -16.60 -9.24 -5.43
C TYR A 145 -16.15 -8.86 -4.01
N HIS A 146 -16.69 -7.76 -3.50
CA HIS A 146 -16.43 -7.30 -2.14
C HIS A 146 -17.15 -8.20 -1.13
N VAL A 147 -16.45 -9.19 -0.63
CA VAL A 147 -16.99 -10.15 0.34
C VAL A 147 -17.50 -9.50 1.61
N MET A 148 -17.01 -8.30 1.95
CA MET A 148 -17.49 -7.52 3.09
C MET A 148 -18.93 -7.05 2.94
N ASP A 149 -19.48 -7.03 1.73
CA ASP A 149 -20.89 -6.67 1.51
C ASP A 149 -21.84 -7.82 1.82
N ASP A 150 -21.33 -9.03 2.04
CA ASP A 150 -22.11 -10.15 2.54
C ASP A 150 -22.23 -10.04 4.07
N PRO A 151 -23.44 -9.80 4.62
CA PRO A 151 -23.64 -9.70 6.06
C PRO A 151 -23.20 -10.94 6.85
N ALA A 152 -23.24 -12.13 6.24
CA ALA A 152 -22.78 -13.35 6.88
C ALA A 152 -21.26 -13.40 7.04
N VAL A 153 -20.52 -12.66 6.20
CA VAL A 153 -19.05 -12.62 6.19
C VAL A 153 -18.53 -11.42 6.98
N PHE A 154 -19.28 -10.34 7.04
CA PHE A 154 -18.82 -9.08 7.66
C PHE A 154 -18.35 -9.25 9.12
N ALA A 155 -19.08 -9.99 9.94
CA ALA A 155 -18.69 -10.26 11.34
C ALA A 155 -17.33 -10.98 11.43
N ARG A 156 -16.96 -11.79 10.44
CA ARG A 156 -15.65 -12.44 10.38
C ARG A 156 -14.54 -11.46 9.98
N HIS A 157 -14.84 -10.48 9.13
CA HIS A 157 -13.89 -9.38 8.84
C HIS A 157 -13.60 -8.56 10.11
N GLU A 158 -14.61 -8.29 10.92
CA GLU A 158 -14.40 -7.63 12.21
C GLU A 158 -13.49 -8.46 13.15
N GLN A 159 -13.70 -9.76 13.21
CA GLN A 159 -12.86 -10.68 13.99
C GLN A 159 -11.41 -10.67 13.48
N TRP A 160 -11.21 -10.75 12.18
CA TRP A 160 -9.92 -10.69 11.53
C TRP A 160 -9.14 -9.41 11.88
N VAL A 161 -9.74 -8.25 11.70
CA VAL A 161 -9.11 -6.96 12.05
C VAL A 161 -8.80 -6.89 13.54
N ARG A 162 -9.77 -7.29 14.40
CA ARG A 162 -9.61 -7.28 15.84
C ARG A 162 -8.49 -8.19 16.30
N GLU A 163 -8.43 -9.41 15.82
CA GLU A 163 -7.42 -10.38 16.22
C GLU A 163 -6.02 -9.91 15.85
N ILE A 164 -5.81 -9.50 14.60
CA ILE A 164 -4.48 -9.10 14.12
C ILE A 164 -4.00 -7.84 14.86
N ILE A 165 -4.84 -6.80 14.98
CA ILE A 165 -4.44 -5.61 15.72
C ILE A 165 -4.17 -5.96 17.18
N SER A 166 -5.00 -6.78 17.83
CA SER A 166 -4.80 -7.16 19.25
C SER A 166 -3.51 -7.95 19.46
N THR A 167 -3.17 -8.84 18.51
CA THR A 167 -1.95 -9.65 18.56
C THR A 167 -0.70 -8.79 18.44
N TYR A 168 -0.69 -7.84 17.52
CA TYR A 168 0.50 -7.04 17.19
C TYR A 168 0.46 -5.59 17.71
N LYS A 169 -0.50 -5.23 18.56
CA LYS A 169 -0.69 -3.83 19.04
C LYS A 169 0.53 -3.21 19.74
N ASN A 170 1.43 -4.02 20.26
CA ASN A 170 2.65 -3.58 20.94
C ASN A 170 3.92 -4.06 20.23
N ASP A 171 3.79 -4.60 19.02
CA ASP A 171 4.88 -5.19 18.27
C ASP A 171 5.64 -4.13 17.47
N PRO A 172 6.96 -3.93 17.68
CA PRO A 172 7.75 -2.93 16.97
C PRO A 172 7.95 -3.27 15.47
N ARG A 173 7.72 -4.51 15.07
CA ARG A 173 7.77 -4.94 13.66
C ARG A 173 6.65 -4.31 12.83
N VAL A 174 5.52 -3.96 13.47
CA VAL A 174 4.41 -3.23 12.86
C VAL A 174 4.55 -1.75 13.16
N ILE A 175 4.61 -0.92 12.12
CA ILE A 175 4.86 0.52 12.27
C ILE A 175 3.61 1.38 12.14
N ILE A 176 2.65 1.00 11.30
CA ILE A 176 1.42 1.73 11.02
C ILE A 176 0.30 0.72 10.72
N TRP A 177 -0.91 1.04 11.16
CA TRP A 177 -2.14 0.36 10.75
C TRP A 177 -2.85 1.18 9.68
N ASP A 178 -2.82 0.71 8.44
CA ASP A 178 -3.59 1.25 7.33
C ASP A 178 -4.88 0.42 7.18
N LEU A 179 -5.96 0.94 7.74
CA LEU A 179 -7.16 0.13 7.95
C LEU A 179 -7.89 -0.20 6.66
N TYR A 180 -7.74 0.66 5.63
CA TYR A 180 -8.47 0.46 4.38
C TYR A 180 -7.75 1.09 3.20
N ASN A 181 -7.42 0.29 2.20
CA ASN A 181 -6.85 0.77 0.95
C ASN A 181 -7.92 1.38 0.05
N GLU A 182 -7.74 2.64 -0.30
CA GLU A 182 -8.57 3.38 -1.28
C GLU A 182 -10.08 3.18 -1.09
N PRO A 183 -10.63 3.55 0.09
CA PRO A 183 -12.05 3.37 0.32
C PRO A 183 -12.91 4.14 -0.71
N GLY A 184 -13.95 3.48 -1.20
CA GLY A 184 -14.85 4.01 -2.23
C GLY A 184 -14.35 3.82 -3.67
N ASN A 185 -13.19 3.17 -3.89
CA ASN A 185 -12.71 2.81 -5.22
C ASN A 185 -13.64 1.77 -5.90
N SER A 186 -13.40 1.47 -7.16
CA SER A 186 -14.19 0.53 -7.98
C SER A 186 -15.68 0.87 -7.99
N HIS A 187 -16.00 2.17 -8.02
CA HIS A 187 -17.38 2.71 -8.02
C HIS A 187 -18.21 2.37 -6.76
N ARG A 188 -17.53 2.05 -5.65
CA ARG A 188 -18.22 1.76 -4.39
C ARG A 188 -18.72 3.01 -3.67
N GLU A 189 -18.06 4.12 -3.86
CA GLU A 189 -18.45 5.41 -3.23
C GLU A 189 -18.69 5.24 -1.71
N SER A 190 -19.76 5.83 -1.18
CA SER A 190 -20.09 5.77 0.26
C SER A 190 -20.55 4.39 0.76
N VAL A 191 -20.77 3.40 -0.11
CA VAL A 191 -21.11 2.02 0.31
C VAL A 191 -20.04 1.43 1.22
N THR A 192 -18.80 1.85 1.07
CA THR A 192 -17.67 1.42 1.89
C THR A 192 -17.67 2.01 3.30
N MET A 193 -18.33 3.14 3.54
CA MET A 193 -18.23 3.89 4.80
C MET A 193 -18.55 3.07 6.07
N PRO A 194 -19.59 2.20 6.10
CA PRO A 194 -19.83 1.37 7.28
C PRO A 194 -18.64 0.49 7.66
N HIS A 195 -17.95 -0.08 6.66
CA HIS A 195 -16.78 -0.95 6.86
C HIS A 195 -15.60 -0.15 7.38
N VAL A 196 -15.30 0.99 6.76
CA VAL A 196 -14.22 1.89 7.19
C VAL A 196 -14.43 2.35 8.63
N ARG A 197 -15.64 2.85 8.95
CA ARG A 197 -15.98 3.29 10.32
C ARG A 197 -15.75 2.17 11.32
N ARG A 198 -16.22 0.97 11.02
CA ARG A 198 -16.11 -0.17 11.93
C ARG A 198 -14.65 -0.58 12.17
N PHE A 199 -13.81 -0.57 11.15
CA PHE A 199 -12.38 -0.88 11.31
C PHE A 199 -11.67 0.16 12.19
N PHE A 200 -12.00 1.44 12.02
CA PHE A 200 -11.49 2.50 12.90
C PHE A 200 -11.97 2.32 14.35
N GLU A 201 -13.24 2.00 14.57
CA GLU A 201 -13.78 1.72 15.90
C GLU A 201 -13.03 0.57 16.59
N ILE A 202 -12.84 -0.54 15.88
CA ILE A 202 -12.09 -1.70 16.40
C ILE A 202 -10.67 -1.30 16.79
N ALA A 203 -9.97 -0.55 15.93
CA ALA A 203 -8.63 -0.10 16.23
C ALA A 203 -8.60 0.83 17.47
N ARG A 204 -9.61 1.72 17.63
CA ARG A 204 -9.72 2.60 18.81
C ARG A 204 -10.06 1.85 20.09
N GLU A 205 -10.89 0.82 20.01
CA GLU A 205 -11.19 -0.07 21.15
C GLU A 205 -9.93 -0.80 21.65
N ILE A 206 -9.06 -1.22 20.74
CA ILE A 206 -7.81 -1.94 21.05
C ILE A 206 -6.70 -0.98 21.51
N ALA A 207 -6.69 0.24 20.99
CA ALA A 207 -5.71 1.30 21.28
C ALA A 207 -4.25 0.84 21.10
N PRO A 208 -3.82 0.47 19.87
CA PRO A 208 -2.44 0.07 19.61
C PRO A 208 -1.45 1.22 19.84
N ILE A 209 -0.18 0.88 20.07
CA ILE A 209 0.89 1.89 20.20
C ILE A 209 1.26 2.52 18.85
N GLN A 210 0.93 1.88 17.75
CA GLN A 210 1.15 2.36 16.40
C GLN A 210 0.00 3.31 15.98
N PRO A 211 0.27 4.29 15.11
CA PRO A 211 -0.78 5.15 14.56
C PRO A 211 -1.69 4.38 13.61
N VAL A 212 -2.90 4.88 13.51
CA VAL A 212 -3.96 4.36 12.65
C VAL A 212 -4.24 5.36 11.55
N THR A 213 -4.38 4.89 10.32
CA THR A 213 -4.67 5.71 9.14
C THR A 213 -5.48 4.93 8.10
N SER A 214 -5.93 5.62 7.08
CA SER A 214 -6.38 5.09 5.79
C SER A 214 -6.20 6.19 4.74
N ALA A 215 -5.80 5.82 3.54
CA ALA A 215 -5.32 6.79 2.57
C ALA A 215 -6.44 7.54 1.84
N LEU A 216 -6.30 8.87 1.77
CA LEU A 216 -7.03 9.69 0.82
C LEU A 216 -6.47 9.41 -0.58
N TRP A 217 -7.33 9.14 -1.57
CA TRP A 217 -6.87 8.83 -2.92
C TRP A 217 -7.67 9.56 -4.01
N ARG A 218 -8.90 9.95 -3.75
CA ARG A 218 -9.80 10.66 -4.66
C ARG A 218 -10.15 12.03 -4.10
N ASN A 219 -10.46 12.99 -4.95
CA ASN A 219 -10.90 14.35 -4.55
C ASN A 219 -9.99 15.02 -3.49
N ILE A 220 -8.71 14.67 -3.44
CA ILE A 220 -7.77 15.16 -2.41
C ILE A 220 -7.59 16.69 -2.48
N ALA A 221 -7.78 17.28 -3.66
CA ALA A 221 -7.69 18.72 -3.83
C ALA A 221 -8.86 19.50 -3.17
N SER A 222 -9.95 18.80 -2.84
CA SER A 222 -11.13 19.35 -2.15
C SER A 222 -11.68 18.33 -1.16
N PRO A 223 -10.90 17.93 -0.15
CA PRO A 223 -11.21 16.78 0.70
C PRO A 223 -12.50 16.99 1.52
N ASP A 224 -12.80 18.23 1.91
CA ASP A 224 -13.98 18.56 2.71
C ASP A 224 -15.31 18.38 1.94
N GLN A 225 -15.25 18.16 0.63
CA GLN A 225 -16.41 17.89 -0.23
C GLN A 225 -16.67 16.39 -0.41
N ASP A 226 -15.87 15.54 0.23
CA ASP A 226 -15.96 14.09 0.15
C ASP A 226 -16.16 13.50 1.54
N GLU A 227 -17.26 12.78 1.77
CA GLU A 227 -17.60 12.19 3.07
C GLU A 227 -16.50 11.26 3.57
N ILE A 228 -15.91 10.46 2.69
CA ILE A 228 -14.83 9.52 3.05
C ILE A 228 -13.61 10.31 3.49
N ASN A 229 -13.17 11.27 2.68
CA ASN A 229 -11.98 12.07 3.00
C ASN A 229 -12.14 12.85 4.31
N THR A 230 -13.31 13.48 4.50
CA THR A 230 -13.63 14.18 5.76
C THR A 230 -13.50 13.23 6.95
N PHE A 231 -14.09 12.04 6.85
CA PHE A 231 -13.97 11.03 7.89
C PHE A 231 -12.53 10.61 8.16
N LEU A 232 -11.74 10.37 7.11
CA LEU A 232 -10.34 9.94 7.22
C LEU A 232 -9.47 11.03 7.85
N LEU A 233 -9.64 12.31 7.46
CA LEU A 233 -8.91 13.45 8.04
C LEU A 233 -9.21 13.63 9.53
N GLU A 234 -10.47 13.42 9.95
CA GLU A 234 -10.90 13.58 11.33
C GLU A 234 -10.48 12.42 12.24
N ASN A 235 -10.30 11.22 11.66
CA ASN A 235 -10.15 10.00 12.46
C ASN A 235 -8.78 9.32 12.34
N SER A 236 -7.92 9.74 11.41
CA SER A 236 -6.55 9.23 11.31
C SER A 236 -5.60 9.93 12.29
N ASP A 237 -4.66 9.18 12.85
CA ASP A 237 -3.61 9.73 13.72
C ASP A 237 -2.55 10.48 12.91
N ILE A 238 -2.23 9.97 11.74
CA ILE A 238 -1.37 10.56 10.71
C ILE A 238 -2.13 10.56 9.39
N ILE A 239 -1.91 11.56 8.55
CA ILE A 239 -2.62 11.68 7.28
C ILE A 239 -1.86 10.88 6.22
N SER A 240 -2.48 9.86 5.64
CA SER A 240 -1.95 9.15 4.48
C SER A 240 -2.70 9.51 3.21
N TYR A 241 -2.00 9.51 2.08
CA TYR A 241 -2.62 9.78 0.78
C TYR A 241 -1.92 9.02 -0.34
N HIS A 242 -2.62 8.79 -1.45
CA HIS A 242 -2.09 8.26 -2.70
C HIS A 242 -2.04 9.36 -3.74
N SER A 243 -0.94 9.50 -4.43
CA SER A 243 -0.87 10.43 -5.55
C SER A 243 0.14 9.99 -6.61
N TYR A 244 -0.37 9.68 -7.77
CA TYR A 244 0.39 9.40 -8.99
C TYR A 244 0.45 10.62 -9.92
N GLY A 245 0.11 11.80 -9.38
CA GLY A 245 0.10 13.07 -10.10
C GLY A 245 1.50 13.66 -10.32
N THR A 246 1.56 14.74 -11.10
CA THR A 246 2.82 15.44 -11.40
C THR A 246 3.44 16.09 -10.16
N TYR A 247 4.68 16.56 -10.31
CA TYR A 247 5.41 17.28 -9.25
C TYR A 247 4.61 18.47 -8.71
N GLU A 248 4.06 19.29 -9.58
CA GLU A 248 3.28 20.48 -9.20
C GLU A 248 1.97 20.11 -8.49
N GLN A 249 1.35 19.01 -8.88
CA GLN A 249 0.16 18.49 -8.19
C GLN A 249 0.53 18.03 -6.77
N ASN A 250 1.62 17.27 -6.62
CA ASN A 250 2.07 16.79 -5.32
C ASN A 250 2.46 17.93 -4.38
N ILE A 251 3.16 18.98 -4.84
CA ILE A 251 3.45 20.17 -4.01
C ILE A 251 2.15 20.78 -3.46
N ARG A 252 1.13 20.95 -4.31
CA ARG A 252 -0.16 21.51 -3.87
C ARG A 252 -0.86 20.62 -2.85
N LEU A 253 -0.87 19.30 -3.07
CA LEU A 253 -1.47 18.34 -2.15
C LEU A 253 -0.74 18.31 -0.81
N ILE A 254 0.60 18.26 -0.81
CA ILE A 254 1.40 18.28 0.42
C ILE A 254 1.11 19.54 1.24
N LYS A 255 1.08 20.71 0.58
CA LYS A 255 0.76 21.99 1.26
C LYS A 255 -0.64 21.95 1.87
N LEU A 256 -1.62 21.44 1.14
CA LEU A 256 -3.00 21.31 1.61
C LEU A 256 -3.07 20.37 2.83
N LEU A 257 -2.52 19.16 2.71
CA LEU A 257 -2.62 18.16 3.77
C LEU A 257 -1.84 18.57 5.03
N LYS A 258 -0.69 19.21 4.89
CA LYS A 258 0.06 19.77 6.03
C LYS A 258 -0.72 20.84 6.80
N SER A 259 -1.67 21.55 6.17
CA SER A 259 -2.48 22.57 6.85
C SER A 259 -3.37 21.98 7.94
N HIS A 260 -3.65 20.69 7.93
CA HIS A 260 -4.36 19.99 9.00
C HIS A 260 -3.51 19.81 10.26
N GLY A 261 -2.19 20.07 10.21
CA GLY A 261 -1.30 20.10 11.38
C GLY A 261 -0.88 18.74 11.91
N ARG A 262 -1.00 17.67 11.12
CA ARG A 262 -0.57 16.31 11.44
C ARG A 262 0.56 15.87 10.51
N PRO A 263 1.38 14.87 10.89
CA PRO A 263 2.29 14.23 9.96
C PRO A 263 1.56 13.73 8.72
N VAL A 264 2.18 13.90 7.56
CA VAL A 264 1.63 13.47 6.26
C VAL A 264 2.55 12.42 5.66
N ILE A 265 1.97 11.36 5.12
CA ILE A 265 2.70 10.29 4.42
C ILE A 265 2.04 9.98 3.07
N ASN A 266 2.84 9.66 2.08
CA ASN A 266 2.37 9.19 0.78
C ASN A 266 2.55 7.67 0.69
N THR A 267 1.46 6.92 0.75
CA THR A 267 1.50 5.45 0.80
C THR A 267 1.43 4.78 -0.56
N GLU A 268 1.21 5.54 -1.63
CA GLU A 268 1.34 5.07 -3.01
C GLU A 268 1.73 6.21 -3.96
N TRP A 269 2.82 6.02 -4.69
CA TRP A 269 3.34 6.91 -5.73
C TRP A 269 4.19 6.10 -6.71
N LEU A 270 4.80 6.73 -7.68
CA LEU A 270 5.60 6.22 -8.78
C LEU A 270 4.75 5.68 -9.93
N ALA A 271 4.63 6.48 -10.96
CA ALA A 271 3.96 6.16 -12.22
C ALA A 271 4.71 6.86 -13.36
N ARG A 272 5.87 6.32 -13.75
CA ARG A 272 6.80 6.97 -14.69
C ARG A 272 6.15 7.35 -16.01
N MET A 273 5.28 6.48 -16.54
CA MET A 273 4.58 6.73 -17.81
C MET A 273 3.72 8.00 -17.77
N THR A 274 3.30 8.45 -16.61
CA THR A 274 2.49 9.66 -16.38
C THR A 274 3.26 10.75 -15.63
N HIS A 275 4.59 10.72 -15.72
CA HIS A 275 5.51 11.74 -15.18
C HIS A 275 5.56 11.85 -13.65
N ASN A 276 5.15 10.82 -12.93
CA ASN A 276 5.41 10.68 -11.50
C ASN A 276 6.66 9.81 -11.33
N THR A 277 7.83 10.42 -11.22
CA THR A 277 9.14 9.76 -11.32
C THR A 277 9.93 9.82 -10.02
N VAL A 278 10.92 8.94 -9.88
CA VAL A 278 11.81 8.91 -8.71
C VAL A 278 12.59 10.22 -8.58
N GLU A 279 13.10 10.76 -9.69
CA GLU A 279 13.92 11.96 -9.70
C GLU A 279 13.20 13.20 -9.15
N GLN A 280 11.88 13.26 -9.37
CA GLN A 280 11.08 14.40 -8.93
C GLN A 280 10.49 14.17 -7.55
N MET A 281 9.94 12.98 -7.28
CA MET A 281 9.14 12.75 -6.09
C MET A 281 9.99 12.40 -4.86
N PHE A 282 11.01 11.56 -5.01
CA PHE A 282 11.76 11.09 -3.85
C PHE A 282 12.50 12.22 -3.12
N PRO A 283 13.19 13.15 -3.83
CA PRO A 283 13.74 14.36 -3.21
C PRO A 283 12.68 15.27 -2.57
N LEU A 284 11.53 15.43 -3.24
CA LEU A 284 10.43 16.25 -2.70
C LEU A 284 9.94 15.68 -1.36
N PHE A 285 9.70 14.38 -1.30
CA PHE A 285 9.22 13.74 -0.07
C PHE A 285 10.23 13.87 1.08
N TYR A 286 11.53 13.68 0.81
CA TYR A 286 12.57 13.91 1.81
C TYR A 286 12.57 15.34 2.31
N LEU A 287 12.64 16.34 1.42
CA LEU A 287 12.69 17.76 1.77
C LEU A 287 11.45 18.24 2.52
N GLU A 288 10.30 17.70 2.17
CA GLU A 288 9.02 18.02 2.81
C GLU A 288 8.75 17.13 4.05
N LYS A 289 9.66 16.25 4.43
CA LYS A 289 9.51 15.28 5.54
C LYS A 289 8.21 14.45 5.41
N ILE A 290 7.91 13.98 4.19
CA ILE A 290 6.77 13.12 3.87
C ILE A 290 7.24 11.67 3.84
N GLY A 291 6.77 10.82 4.75
CA GLY A 291 7.02 9.37 4.64
C GLY A 291 6.46 8.84 3.31
N CYS A 292 7.17 7.93 2.64
CA CYS A 292 6.75 7.55 1.29
C CYS A 292 6.95 6.05 1.00
N TRP A 293 5.96 5.46 0.29
CA TRP A 293 6.01 4.07 -0.20
C TRP A 293 5.63 4.05 -1.68
N ASN A 294 6.60 3.75 -2.55
CA ASN A 294 6.29 3.59 -3.96
C ASN A 294 5.48 2.32 -4.21
N TRP A 295 4.64 2.35 -5.24
CA TRP A 295 3.98 1.15 -5.73
C TRP A 295 4.96 0.33 -6.57
N GLY A 296 5.00 -1.01 -6.32
CA GLY A 296 5.94 -1.92 -6.98
C GLY A 296 7.38 -1.84 -6.44
N PHE A 297 8.09 -2.97 -6.50
CA PHE A 297 9.48 -3.04 -6.08
C PHE A 297 10.32 -3.90 -7.03
N VAL A 298 10.08 -5.21 -7.08
CA VAL A 298 10.68 -6.13 -8.05
C VAL A 298 9.63 -6.57 -9.05
N ALA A 299 9.89 -6.40 -10.34
CA ALA A 299 9.02 -6.88 -11.40
C ALA A 299 8.79 -8.38 -11.27
N GLY A 300 7.55 -8.80 -11.34
CA GLY A 300 7.18 -10.18 -11.10
C GLY A 300 5.83 -10.57 -11.70
N LEU A 301 5.26 -11.65 -11.19
CA LEU A 301 3.99 -12.20 -11.67
C LEU A 301 2.81 -11.24 -11.48
N TYR A 302 2.89 -10.34 -10.50
CA TYR A 302 1.88 -9.31 -10.26
C TYR A 302 1.87 -8.17 -11.28
N GLN A 303 2.94 -7.99 -12.07
CA GLN A 303 3.01 -7.11 -13.25
C GLN A 303 2.88 -5.61 -12.96
N THR A 304 3.41 -5.14 -11.86
CA THR A 304 3.40 -3.70 -11.52
C THR A 304 4.23 -2.81 -12.46
N TYR A 305 5.05 -3.40 -13.33
CA TYR A 305 5.76 -2.70 -14.40
C TYR A 305 4.88 -2.30 -15.58
N GLU A 306 3.69 -2.90 -15.73
CA GLU A 306 2.72 -2.57 -16.78
C GLU A 306 1.73 -1.49 -16.30
N PRO A 307 1.23 -0.62 -17.17
CA PRO A 307 0.26 0.39 -16.79
C PRO A 307 -1.12 -0.22 -16.55
N TRP A 308 -1.91 0.44 -15.72
CA TRP A 308 -3.30 0.07 -15.50
C TRP A 308 -4.13 0.14 -16.78
N ASN A 309 -5.16 -0.70 -16.87
CA ASN A 309 -6.08 -0.70 -17.99
C ASN A 309 -6.68 0.70 -18.27
N GLY A 310 -6.95 1.49 -17.25
CA GLY A 310 -7.45 2.85 -17.42
C GLY A 310 -6.51 3.76 -18.20
N VAL A 311 -5.19 3.59 -18.08
CA VAL A 311 -4.19 4.34 -18.87
C VAL A 311 -4.27 3.96 -20.35
N TRP A 312 -4.40 2.66 -20.64
CA TRP A 312 -4.59 2.16 -22.00
C TRP A 312 -5.88 2.69 -22.62
N GLN A 313 -6.98 2.63 -21.90
CA GLN A 313 -8.28 3.12 -22.35
C GLN A 313 -8.26 4.62 -22.64
N GLN A 314 -7.67 5.43 -21.76
CA GLN A 314 -7.52 6.87 -21.99
C GLN A 314 -6.68 7.17 -23.22
N TRP A 315 -5.57 6.46 -23.42
CA TRP A 315 -4.73 6.63 -24.59
C TRP A 315 -5.47 6.30 -25.90
N GLU A 316 -6.22 5.20 -25.93
CA GLU A 316 -7.00 4.78 -27.09
C GLU A 316 -8.13 5.75 -27.44
N GLN A 317 -8.74 6.37 -26.43
CA GLN A 317 -9.76 7.41 -26.59
C GLN A 317 -9.16 8.78 -26.97
N GLY A 318 -7.85 8.87 -27.09
CA GLY A 318 -7.14 10.10 -27.43
C GLY A 318 -7.00 11.09 -26.28
N GLY A 319 -7.32 10.68 -25.05
CA GLY A 319 -7.26 11.53 -23.85
C GLY A 319 -5.89 11.56 -23.16
N ALA A 320 -5.18 10.46 -23.14
CA ALA A 320 -3.85 10.35 -22.50
C ALA A 320 -2.73 10.42 -23.55
N ARG A 321 -2.59 11.56 -24.22
CA ARG A 321 -1.57 11.74 -25.27
C ARG A 321 -0.15 11.87 -24.73
N ASP A 322 -0.01 12.19 -23.46
CA ASP A 322 1.26 12.43 -22.78
C ASP A 322 1.69 11.22 -21.92
N VAL A 323 1.44 10.01 -22.41
CA VAL A 323 1.87 8.76 -21.77
C VAL A 323 3.09 8.19 -22.47
N ASP A 324 4.18 8.01 -21.75
CA ASP A 324 5.39 7.37 -22.26
C ASP A 324 5.38 5.86 -22.02
N PHE A 325 4.86 5.09 -22.97
CA PHE A 325 4.87 3.62 -22.92
C PHE A 325 6.25 2.97 -23.13
N LYS A 326 7.32 3.73 -23.25
CA LYS A 326 8.68 3.19 -23.39
C LYS A 326 9.33 2.88 -22.05
N VAL A 327 8.80 3.44 -20.96
CA VAL A 327 9.30 3.24 -19.61
C VAL A 327 8.40 2.28 -18.83
N TRP A 328 8.94 1.65 -17.79
CA TRP A 328 8.13 0.87 -16.84
C TRP A 328 7.26 1.77 -15.96
N PHE A 329 6.10 1.25 -15.57
CA PHE A 329 5.16 2.03 -14.80
C PHE A 329 5.65 2.24 -13.36
N HIS A 330 5.90 1.17 -12.60
CA HIS A 330 6.19 1.27 -11.18
C HIS A 330 7.54 0.68 -10.76
N ASP A 331 7.83 -0.59 -11.05
CA ASP A 331 8.90 -1.34 -10.39
C ASP A 331 10.28 -0.70 -10.47
N LEU A 332 11.06 -0.85 -9.39
CA LEU A 332 12.43 -0.34 -9.27
C LEU A 332 13.48 -1.34 -9.76
N TYR A 333 13.17 -2.64 -9.69
CA TYR A 333 14.08 -3.72 -10.02
C TYR A 333 13.48 -4.67 -11.06
N ARG A 334 14.34 -5.21 -11.90
CA ARG A 334 14.00 -6.21 -12.92
C ARG A 334 13.84 -7.59 -12.29
N PHE A 335 13.28 -8.54 -13.01
CA PHE A 335 13.12 -9.95 -12.61
C PHE A 335 14.41 -10.62 -12.11
N ASN A 336 15.56 -10.14 -12.54
CA ASN A 336 16.88 -10.64 -12.13
C ASN A 336 17.52 -9.82 -11.00
N LEU A 337 16.74 -9.00 -10.32
CA LEU A 337 17.14 -8.10 -9.23
C LEU A 337 18.13 -6.97 -9.64
N HIS A 338 18.36 -6.78 -10.93
CA HIS A 338 19.11 -5.60 -11.39
C HIS A 338 18.20 -4.36 -11.38
N PRO A 339 18.74 -3.17 -11.09
CA PRO A 339 17.97 -1.94 -11.17
C PRO A 339 17.26 -1.79 -12.53
N TYR A 340 16.01 -1.32 -12.52
CA TYR A 340 15.36 -0.84 -13.74
C TYR A 340 16.16 0.32 -14.32
N ASP A 341 16.43 1.34 -13.52
CA ASP A 341 17.36 2.43 -13.80
C ASP A 341 18.36 2.58 -12.63
N PRO A 342 19.67 2.39 -12.89
CA PRO A 342 20.70 2.55 -11.87
C PRO A 342 20.76 3.96 -11.25
N ASN A 343 20.37 5.01 -12.02
CA ASN A 343 20.39 6.38 -11.53
C ASN A 343 19.29 6.61 -10.49
N GLU A 344 18.09 6.05 -10.70
CA GLU A 344 17.02 6.09 -9.70
C GLU A 344 17.45 5.45 -8.38
N ILE A 345 18.07 4.28 -8.44
CA ILE A 345 18.55 3.59 -7.24
C ILE A 345 19.67 4.37 -6.54
N ALA A 346 20.59 4.96 -7.29
CA ALA A 346 21.63 5.82 -6.72
C ALA A 346 21.02 7.05 -6.02
N LEU A 347 19.99 7.65 -6.62
CA LEU A 347 19.26 8.78 -6.03
C LEU A 347 18.54 8.38 -4.73
N ILE A 348 17.81 7.27 -4.73
CA ILE A 348 17.13 6.74 -3.55
C ILE A 348 18.15 6.53 -2.42
N ARG A 349 19.22 5.79 -2.68
CA ARG A 349 20.29 5.53 -1.70
C ARG A 349 20.90 6.82 -1.13
N LYS A 350 21.09 7.84 -1.97
CA LYS A 350 21.60 9.14 -1.53
C LYS A 350 20.69 9.78 -0.50
N TYR A 351 19.40 9.91 -0.79
CA TYR A 351 18.45 10.58 0.10
C TYR A 351 18.15 9.75 1.36
N CYS A 352 18.15 8.42 1.26
CA CYS A 352 18.04 7.55 2.42
C CYS A 352 19.20 7.78 3.40
N ARG A 353 20.45 7.84 2.88
CA ARG A 353 21.62 8.12 3.72
C ARG A 353 21.57 9.50 4.36
N LEU A 354 21.20 10.55 3.59
CA LEU A 354 21.03 11.88 4.14
C LEU A 354 20.01 11.92 5.27
N ALA A 355 18.88 11.23 5.12
CA ALA A 355 17.86 11.16 6.16
C ALA A 355 18.34 10.45 7.43
N ASP A 356 19.17 9.42 7.30
CA ASP A 356 19.76 8.74 8.46
C ASP A 356 20.83 9.60 9.15
N GLU A 357 21.62 10.34 8.37
CA GLU A 357 22.59 11.33 8.87
C GLU A 357 21.87 12.47 9.60
N ASP A 358 20.81 13.04 9.02
CA ASP A 358 20.00 14.09 9.66
C ASP A 358 19.39 13.62 10.98
N HIS A 359 18.81 12.41 10.99
CA HIS A 359 18.25 11.84 12.21
C HIS A 359 19.29 11.62 13.30
N ALA A 360 20.49 11.15 12.94
CA ALA A 360 21.60 10.98 13.89
C ALA A 360 22.09 12.32 14.48
N LEU A 361 21.92 13.42 13.74
CA LEU A 361 22.26 14.78 14.17
C LEU A 361 21.11 15.48 14.90
N GLY A 362 19.93 14.88 14.96
CA GLY A 362 18.73 15.47 15.59
C GLY A 362 18.08 16.59 14.75
N LEU A 363 18.24 16.56 13.42
CA LEU A 363 17.74 17.57 12.46
C LEU A 363 16.35 17.25 11.91
#